data_359016459e90ba468019f026144c79e6
#
_entry.id   359016459e90ba468019f026144c79e6
#
_cell.length_a   1.000
_cell.length_b   1.000
_cell.length_c   1.000
_cell.angle_alpha   90.00
_cell.angle_beta   90.00
_cell.angle_gamma   90.00
#
_symmetry.space_group_name_H-M   'P 1'
#
loop_
_entity.id
_entity.type
_entity.pdbx_description
1 polymer ?
#
loop_
_entity_poly.entity_id
_entity_poly.type
_entity_poly.pdbx_seq_one_letter_code
_entity_poly.pdbx_strand_id
1 'polypeptide(L)'
;VLIQAERAWLGPGRVERGWAMRVHGDRIVETGPLKRLLQGRVPGETTIDCGRTVLMPGLVNAHVHLELGWLRDLVSPAGGFSAWVRRLQEKQAAARSSLDDERFRAEVAQSCLLGFKEMIHHGTTAFLDVSNSGVPAEVLPSDGPRGFLALECLGLDASRCDAILARARDYVSTPSHPRHFRMAVPHALYSCSGDLLRGLGSEEFHRGLATMHFMESEEEVDLFLGYGKLREMVDGIHPEHDILFGEDPLARLSMYGPPGRFLPVHGYALSTTQAQALGRWGAFLVLCPESRDYLNHSIPPLSELARCKVPICLGTDSLASSSSLSVWRQMAILARDFADLDPGQILTWATLGGAQALGLESGRLRPGHLADWIAVDAADIADDELEGFLVSEEPDVRVSVVGGEFVFDGRWEGEEE
;
A
#
# COMPACT_ATOMS: atom_id res chain seq x y z
N VAL A 1 28.97 -6.71 -0.62
CA VAL A 1 28.92 -5.61 0.37
C VAL A 1 28.49 -6.19 1.71
N LEU A 2 29.18 -5.82 2.78
CA LEU A 2 28.80 -6.14 4.17
C LEU A 2 28.06 -4.95 4.77
N ILE A 3 26.87 -5.17 5.31
CA ILE A 3 26.04 -4.14 5.94
C ILE A 3 25.98 -4.43 7.43
N GLN A 4 26.23 -3.42 8.26
CA GLN A 4 26.15 -3.53 9.72
C GLN A 4 25.49 -2.31 10.36
N ALA A 5 24.90 -2.50 11.53
CA ALA A 5 24.45 -1.46 12.45
C ALA A 5 24.55 -1.97 13.89
N GLU A 6 24.30 -1.09 14.86
CA GLU A 6 24.32 -1.49 16.28
C GLU A 6 23.31 -2.61 16.56
N ARG A 7 22.12 -2.52 15.96
CA ARG A 7 21.02 -3.48 16.16
C ARG A 7 20.36 -3.88 14.84
N ALA A 8 19.65 -5.01 14.87
CA ALA A 8 18.77 -5.43 13.79
C ALA A 8 17.47 -5.98 14.36
N TRP A 9 16.34 -5.54 13.81
CA TRP A 9 15.03 -6.16 14.05
C TRP A 9 14.81 -7.29 13.03
N LEU A 10 14.66 -8.52 13.51
CA LEU A 10 14.60 -9.72 12.68
C LEU A 10 13.22 -10.40 12.69
N GLY A 11 12.24 -9.79 13.34
CA GLY A 11 10.87 -10.26 13.51
C GLY A 11 10.39 -10.09 14.94
N PRO A 12 9.11 -10.38 15.22
CA PRO A 12 8.49 -10.18 16.53
C PRO A 12 9.32 -10.76 17.69
N GLY A 13 9.62 -9.93 18.70
CA GLY A 13 10.41 -10.28 19.86
C GLY A 13 11.89 -10.59 19.58
N ARG A 14 12.39 -10.30 18.36
CA ARG A 14 13.75 -10.64 17.98
C ARG A 14 14.57 -9.43 17.54
N VAL A 15 15.25 -8.81 18.48
CA VAL A 15 16.24 -7.76 18.28
C VAL A 15 17.63 -8.32 18.56
N GLU A 16 18.58 -8.18 17.64
CA GLU A 16 19.95 -8.66 17.80
C GLU A 16 20.96 -7.51 17.71
N ARG A 17 21.92 -7.48 18.68
CA ARG A 17 23.06 -6.56 18.68
C ARG A 17 24.28 -7.17 17.98
N GLY A 18 25.08 -6.30 17.31
CA GLY A 18 26.29 -6.75 16.62
C GLY A 18 25.98 -7.76 15.52
N TRP A 19 24.87 -7.56 14.83
CA TRP A 19 24.42 -8.35 13.70
C TRP A 19 24.77 -7.65 12.37
N ALA A 20 24.95 -8.45 11.33
CA ALA A 20 25.28 -7.96 9.99
C ALA A 20 24.70 -8.87 8.91
N MET A 21 24.63 -8.34 7.69
CA MET A 21 24.26 -9.10 6.50
C MET A 21 25.23 -8.82 5.35
N ARG A 22 25.42 -9.82 4.51
CA ARG A 22 26.18 -9.71 3.25
C ARG A 22 25.20 -9.68 2.09
N VAL A 23 25.36 -8.69 1.22
CA VAL A 23 24.54 -8.47 0.02
C VAL A 23 25.39 -8.70 -1.22
N HIS A 24 24.84 -9.42 -2.20
CA HIS A 24 25.43 -9.61 -3.52
C HIS A 24 24.35 -9.37 -4.58
N GLY A 25 24.60 -8.41 -5.49
CA GLY A 25 23.56 -7.93 -6.40
C GLY A 25 22.36 -7.39 -5.60
N ASP A 26 21.19 -7.85 -5.95
CA ASP A 26 19.93 -7.44 -5.35
C ASP A 26 19.50 -8.33 -4.15
N ARG A 27 20.36 -9.28 -3.69
CA ARG A 27 19.96 -10.25 -2.67
C ARG A 27 20.87 -10.30 -1.46
N ILE A 28 20.26 -10.61 -0.32
CA ILE A 28 20.96 -10.98 0.90
C ILE A 28 21.47 -12.42 0.72
N VAL A 29 22.77 -12.64 0.87
CA VAL A 29 23.39 -13.95 0.69
C VAL A 29 23.84 -14.60 1.99
N GLU A 30 24.10 -13.80 3.03
CA GLU A 30 24.50 -14.30 4.35
C GLU A 30 24.06 -13.32 5.44
N THR A 31 23.74 -13.85 6.64
CA THR A 31 23.38 -13.05 7.82
C THR A 31 23.92 -13.68 9.10
N GLY A 32 24.13 -12.88 10.12
CA GLY A 32 24.50 -13.39 11.45
C GLY A 32 25.35 -12.43 12.27
N PRO A 33 26.01 -12.92 13.33
CA PRO A 33 26.87 -12.09 14.15
C PRO A 33 28.01 -11.44 13.33
N LEU A 34 28.19 -10.14 13.48
CA LEU A 34 29.19 -9.35 12.75
C LEU A 34 30.58 -9.98 12.82
N LYS A 35 31.00 -10.43 14.00
CA LYS A 35 32.33 -11.09 14.19
C LYS A 35 32.51 -12.27 13.25
N ARG A 36 31.47 -13.08 13.02
CA ARG A 36 31.55 -14.26 12.13
C ARG A 36 31.68 -13.80 10.67
N LEU A 37 30.89 -12.81 10.24
CA LEU A 37 30.91 -12.32 8.86
C LEU A 37 32.25 -11.64 8.54
N LEU A 38 32.86 -10.94 9.51
CA LEU A 38 34.18 -10.34 9.34
C LEU A 38 35.30 -11.39 9.17
N GLN A 39 35.21 -12.56 9.84
CA GLN A 39 36.16 -13.65 9.66
C GLN A 39 36.07 -14.25 8.23
N GLY A 40 34.89 -14.24 7.62
CA GLY A 40 34.66 -14.70 6.26
C GLY A 40 34.78 -13.60 5.19
N ARG A 41 35.40 -12.45 5.50
CA ARG A 41 35.51 -11.32 4.59
C ARG A 41 36.33 -11.68 3.35
N VAL A 42 35.81 -11.33 2.16
CA VAL A 42 36.53 -11.52 0.90
C VAL A 42 37.34 -10.25 0.54
N PRO A 43 38.50 -10.41 -0.12
CA PRO A 43 39.29 -9.26 -0.56
C PRO A 43 38.44 -8.30 -1.44
N GLY A 44 38.50 -7.01 -1.13
CA GLY A 44 37.73 -5.97 -1.87
C GLY A 44 36.27 -5.82 -1.43
N GLU A 45 35.81 -6.56 -0.41
CA GLU A 45 34.46 -6.37 0.12
C GLU A 45 34.31 -5.01 0.81
N THR A 46 33.37 -4.19 0.31
CA THR A 46 33.00 -2.91 0.92
C THR A 46 32.13 -3.16 2.15
N THR A 47 32.34 -2.35 3.19
CA THR A 47 31.51 -2.36 4.39
C THR A 47 30.71 -1.05 4.47
N ILE A 48 29.41 -1.16 4.67
CA ILE A 48 28.52 -0.04 4.99
C ILE A 48 28.17 -0.15 6.47
N ASP A 49 28.59 0.83 7.23
CA ASP A 49 28.27 0.96 8.65
C ASP A 49 27.15 1.98 8.82
N CYS A 50 26.01 1.54 9.32
CA CYS A 50 24.88 2.39 9.62
C CYS A 50 24.91 2.96 11.06
N GLY A 51 25.99 2.69 11.81
CA GLY A 51 26.21 3.29 13.13
C GLY A 51 25.19 2.84 14.19
N ARG A 52 24.76 3.79 15.01
CA ARG A 52 23.81 3.57 16.14
C ARG A 52 22.36 3.51 15.68
N THR A 53 22.09 2.81 14.60
CA THR A 53 20.74 2.61 14.04
C THR A 53 20.23 1.18 14.25
N VAL A 54 18.97 0.96 13.90
CA VAL A 54 18.34 -0.35 13.79
C VAL A 54 18.14 -0.71 12.33
N LEU A 55 18.78 -1.78 11.87
CA LEU A 55 18.48 -2.38 10.57
C LEU A 55 17.15 -3.14 10.64
N MET A 56 16.29 -2.92 9.67
CA MET A 56 15.04 -3.67 9.52
C MET A 56 14.65 -3.82 8.04
N PRO A 57 13.74 -4.75 7.72
CA PRO A 57 13.18 -4.81 6.37
C PRO A 57 12.55 -3.48 6.00
N GLY A 58 12.62 -3.09 4.73
CA GLY A 58 11.94 -1.91 4.24
C GLY A 58 10.42 -2.03 4.39
N LEU A 59 9.77 -0.88 4.58
CA LEU A 59 8.32 -0.80 4.71
C LEU A 59 7.64 -1.01 3.35
N VAL A 60 6.44 -1.57 3.39
CA VAL A 60 5.61 -1.80 2.19
C VAL A 60 4.29 -1.04 2.35
N ASN A 61 4.02 -0.13 1.40
CA ASN A 61 2.76 0.58 1.28
C ASN A 61 1.86 -0.16 0.28
N ALA A 62 0.98 -1.04 0.77
CA ALA A 62 0.21 -1.94 -0.08
C ALA A 62 -1.00 -1.28 -0.77
N HIS A 63 -1.26 0.02 -0.53
CA HIS A 63 -2.29 0.80 -1.20
C HIS A 63 -2.06 2.30 -1.03
N VAL A 64 -1.90 3.00 -2.15
CA VAL A 64 -1.75 4.46 -2.22
C VAL A 64 -2.36 5.00 -3.51
N HIS A 65 -2.82 6.26 -3.48
CA HIS A 65 -3.22 7.02 -4.68
C HIS A 65 -2.36 8.27 -4.80
N LEU A 66 -1.21 8.15 -5.44
CA LEU A 66 -0.25 9.26 -5.60
C LEU A 66 -0.85 10.42 -6.39
N GLU A 67 -1.69 10.11 -7.38
CA GLU A 67 -2.33 11.11 -8.23
C GLU A 67 -3.29 12.07 -7.50
N LEU A 68 -3.76 11.70 -6.30
CA LEU A 68 -4.67 12.49 -5.49
C LEU A 68 -3.97 13.39 -4.45
N GLY A 69 -2.64 13.40 -4.42
CA GLY A 69 -1.87 14.17 -3.43
C GLY A 69 -2.10 15.69 -3.49
N TRP A 70 -2.44 16.25 -4.64
CA TRP A 70 -2.79 17.67 -4.78
C TRP A 70 -4.10 18.04 -4.05
N LEU A 71 -4.89 17.03 -3.63
CA LEU A 71 -6.13 17.22 -2.86
C LEU A 71 -5.91 17.24 -1.34
N ARG A 72 -4.66 17.19 -0.87
CA ARG A 72 -4.33 17.28 0.56
C ARG A 72 -5.04 18.47 1.20
N ASP A 73 -5.78 18.23 2.27
CA ASP A 73 -6.57 19.21 3.05
C ASP A 73 -7.70 19.93 2.27
N LEU A 74 -8.01 19.53 1.04
CA LEU A 74 -9.01 20.19 0.20
C LEU A 74 -10.39 19.53 0.21
N VAL A 75 -10.51 18.30 0.71
CA VAL A 75 -11.75 17.50 0.67
C VAL A 75 -12.23 17.21 2.08
N SER A 76 -13.23 17.95 2.56
CA SER A 76 -13.79 17.75 3.90
C SER A 76 -14.51 16.39 4.05
N PRO A 77 -14.31 15.64 5.15
CA PRO A 77 -15.02 14.38 5.42
C PRO A 77 -16.47 14.57 5.92
N ALA A 78 -16.91 15.80 6.17
CA ALA A 78 -18.23 16.07 6.75
C ALA A 78 -19.37 15.51 5.89
N GLY A 79 -20.35 14.87 6.51
CA GLY A 79 -21.58 14.38 5.88
C GLY A 79 -21.53 12.91 5.43
N GLY A 80 -20.44 12.18 5.71
CA GLY A 80 -20.26 10.77 5.41
C GLY A 80 -19.51 10.49 4.11
N PHE A 81 -19.36 9.21 3.80
CA PHE A 81 -18.54 8.72 2.71
C PHE A 81 -19.00 9.23 1.33
N SER A 82 -20.27 9.06 0.98
CA SER A 82 -20.81 9.53 -0.31
C SER A 82 -20.69 11.04 -0.50
N ALA A 83 -20.81 11.82 0.58
CA ALA A 83 -20.63 13.27 0.52
C ALA A 83 -19.16 13.65 0.29
N TRP A 84 -18.22 12.91 0.87
CA TRP A 84 -16.79 13.07 0.61
C TRP A 84 -16.43 12.71 -0.83
N VAL A 85 -16.92 11.57 -1.35
CA VAL A 85 -16.71 11.16 -2.75
C VAL A 85 -17.21 12.23 -3.71
N ARG A 86 -18.40 12.79 -3.47
CA ARG A 86 -18.96 13.88 -4.30
C ARG A 86 -18.06 15.10 -4.31
N ARG A 87 -17.56 15.55 -3.14
CA ARG A 87 -16.63 16.69 -3.07
C ARG A 87 -15.31 16.41 -3.79
N LEU A 88 -14.79 15.18 -3.67
CA LEU A 88 -13.60 14.75 -4.42
C LEU A 88 -13.83 14.92 -5.92
N GLN A 89 -14.95 14.41 -6.43
CA GLN A 89 -15.32 14.52 -7.84
C GLN A 89 -15.53 15.99 -8.28
N GLU A 90 -16.20 16.81 -7.47
CA GLU A 90 -16.41 18.24 -7.71
C GLU A 90 -15.07 19.00 -7.79
N LYS A 91 -14.11 18.71 -6.89
CA LYS A 91 -12.77 19.31 -6.91
C LYS A 91 -12.00 18.92 -8.16
N GLN A 92 -12.02 17.64 -8.53
CA GLN A 92 -11.39 17.17 -9.76
C GLN A 92 -12.01 17.79 -11.02
N ALA A 93 -13.35 17.88 -11.09
CA ALA A 93 -14.04 18.51 -12.20
C ALA A 93 -13.74 20.01 -12.29
N ALA A 94 -13.71 20.72 -11.16
CA ALA A 94 -13.36 22.13 -11.10
C ALA A 94 -11.91 22.39 -11.56
N ALA A 95 -10.95 21.55 -11.13
CA ALA A 95 -9.57 21.67 -11.57
C ALA A 95 -9.43 21.45 -13.09
N ARG A 96 -10.08 20.41 -13.64
CA ARG A 96 -10.09 20.15 -15.09
C ARG A 96 -10.77 21.24 -15.92
N SER A 97 -11.73 21.98 -15.35
CA SER A 97 -12.40 23.08 -16.04
C SER A 97 -11.64 24.41 -15.94
N SER A 98 -10.80 24.58 -14.92
CA SER A 98 -10.02 25.81 -14.68
C SER A 98 -8.62 25.78 -15.29
N LEU A 99 -8.07 24.60 -15.54
CA LEU A 99 -6.78 24.37 -16.16
C LEU A 99 -6.98 23.71 -17.54
N ASP A 100 -6.08 23.99 -18.49
CA ASP A 100 -5.99 23.14 -19.67
C ASP A 100 -5.50 21.72 -19.29
N ASP A 101 -5.72 20.75 -20.17
CA ASP A 101 -5.39 19.35 -19.92
C ASP A 101 -3.90 19.15 -19.60
N GLU A 102 -3.00 19.92 -20.20
CA GLU A 102 -1.57 19.84 -19.99
C GLU A 102 -1.18 20.30 -18.59
N ARG A 103 -1.72 21.43 -18.13
CA ARG A 103 -1.46 21.97 -16.79
C ARG A 103 -2.04 21.08 -15.69
N PHE A 104 -3.27 20.59 -15.88
CA PHE A 104 -3.84 19.65 -14.92
C PHE A 104 -3.02 18.38 -14.81
N ARG A 105 -2.56 17.84 -15.96
CA ARG A 105 -1.68 16.68 -15.99
C ARG A 105 -0.33 16.95 -15.31
N ALA A 106 0.24 18.14 -15.49
CA ALA A 106 1.48 18.53 -14.82
C ALA A 106 1.34 18.63 -13.30
N GLU A 107 0.20 19.13 -12.79
CA GLU A 107 -0.11 19.19 -11.36
C GLU A 107 -0.25 17.78 -10.76
N VAL A 108 -0.95 16.88 -11.44
CA VAL A 108 -1.03 15.46 -11.06
C VAL A 108 0.35 14.81 -11.05
N ALA A 109 1.17 15.05 -12.08
CA ALA A 109 2.54 14.53 -12.17
C ALA A 109 3.42 15.02 -11.01
N GLN A 110 3.36 16.31 -10.69
CA GLN A 110 4.08 16.88 -9.55
C GLN A 110 3.63 16.25 -8.23
N SER A 111 2.33 16.06 -8.05
CA SER A 111 1.76 15.38 -6.89
C SER A 111 2.31 13.96 -6.73
N CYS A 112 2.35 13.19 -7.83
CA CYS A 112 2.91 11.84 -7.83
C CYS A 112 4.39 11.83 -7.41
N LEU A 113 5.20 12.76 -7.93
CA LEU A 113 6.63 12.86 -7.61
C LEU A 113 6.87 13.27 -6.15
N LEU A 114 6.07 14.20 -5.61
CA LEU A 114 6.17 14.62 -4.21
C LEU A 114 5.78 13.47 -3.26
N GLY A 115 4.65 12.80 -3.52
CA GLY A 115 4.23 11.64 -2.72
C GLY A 115 5.22 10.48 -2.79
N PHE A 116 5.82 10.23 -3.95
CA PHE A 116 6.87 9.23 -4.12
C PHE A 116 8.11 9.52 -3.27
N LYS A 117 8.56 10.79 -3.26
CA LYS A 117 9.67 11.23 -2.39
C LYS A 117 9.31 11.10 -0.91
N GLU A 118 8.09 11.49 -0.51
CA GLU A 118 7.60 11.35 0.86
C GLU A 118 7.68 9.88 1.31
N MET A 119 7.20 8.94 0.48
CA MET A 119 7.30 7.50 0.79
C MET A 119 8.74 7.02 0.98
N ILE A 120 9.68 7.48 0.14
CA ILE A 120 11.10 7.11 0.24
C ILE A 120 11.68 7.59 1.57
N HIS A 121 11.43 8.85 1.96
CA HIS A 121 11.91 9.42 3.21
C HIS A 121 11.35 8.69 4.44
N HIS A 122 10.15 8.14 4.33
CA HIS A 122 9.55 7.29 5.38
C HIS A 122 9.94 5.81 5.28
N GLY A 123 10.90 5.43 4.42
CA GLY A 123 11.46 4.08 4.36
C GLY A 123 10.59 3.06 3.60
N THR A 124 9.67 3.51 2.76
CA THR A 124 8.93 2.62 1.85
C THR A 124 9.86 2.10 0.76
N THR A 125 9.97 0.77 0.64
CA THR A 125 10.81 0.10 -0.36
C THR A 125 10.00 -0.60 -1.45
N ALA A 126 8.70 -0.81 -1.21
CA ALA A 126 7.76 -1.31 -2.20
C ALA A 126 6.36 -0.70 -1.97
N PHE A 127 5.60 -0.50 -3.04
CA PHE A 127 4.26 0.08 -2.95
C PHE A 127 3.33 -0.43 -4.07
N LEU A 128 2.02 -0.32 -3.83
CA LEU A 128 0.99 -0.49 -4.84
C LEU A 128 0.22 0.83 -4.98
N ASP A 129 0.44 1.52 -6.10
CA ASP A 129 -0.28 2.74 -6.47
C ASP A 129 -1.49 2.41 -7.32
N VAL A 130 -2.61 3.05 -7.02
CA VAL A 130 -3.87 2.92 -7.74
C VAL A 130 -4.24 4.27 -8.33
N SER A 131 -4.38 4.37 -9.65
CA SER A 131 -4.64 5.63 -10.31
C SER A 131 -5.62 5.52 -11.48
N ASN A 132 -6.51 6.50 -11.61
CA ASN A 132 -7.42 6.59 -12.75
C ASN A 132 -6.75 7.15 -14.01
N SER A 133 -5.75 8.01 -13.82
CA SER A 133 -5.06 8.68 -14.93
C SER A 133 -3.99 7.80 -15.60
N GLY A 134 -3.31 6.95 -14.84
CA GLY A 134 -2.10 6.22 -15.24
C GLY A 134 -0.84 7.09 -15.26
N VAL A 135 -0.92 8.36 -14.86
CA VAL A 135 0.23 9.30 -14.80
C VAL A 135 1.39 8.76 -13.95
N PRO A 136 1.17 8.12 -12.77
CA PRO A 136 2.28 7.58 -11.98
C PRO A 136 3.22 6.69 -12.81
N ALA A 137 2.67 5.83 -13.67
CA ALA A 137 3.48 4.93 -14.51
C ALA A 137 4.30 5.63 -15.61
N GLU A 138 4.08 6.92 -15.83
CA GLU A 138 4.81 7.71 -16.83
C GLU A 138 5.89 8.58 -16.20
N VAL A 139 5.67 9.01 -14.95
CA VAL A 139 6.50 10.05 -14.32
C VAL A 139 7.38 9.54 -13.18
N LEU A 140 7.05 8.41 -12.56
CA LEU A 140 7.83 7.92 -11.42
C LEU A 140 9.21 7.45 -11.85
N PRO A 141 10.26 7.85 -11.11
CA PRO A 141 11.64 7.43 -11.38
C PRO A 141 11.79 5.91 -11.18
N SER A 142 12.68 5.34 -11.94
CA SER A 142 12.94 3.89 -11.96
C SER A 142 13.95 3.41 -10.91
N ASP A 143 14.66 4.32 -10.28
CA ASP A 143 15.72 4.09 -9.30
C ASP A 143 15.24 4.17 -7.82
N GLY A 144 13.91 4.16 -7.62
CA GLY A 144 13.26 4.19 -6.32
C GLY A 144 12.70 2.85 -5.85
N PRO A 145 11.70 2.89 -4.96
CA PRO A 145 10.92 1.75 -4.50
C PRO A 145 10.31 0.90 -5.62
N ARG A 146 10.07 -0.38 -5.34
CA ARG A 146 9.38 -1.28 -6.28
C ARG A 146 7.90 -0.89 -6.38
N GLY A 147 7.44 -0.52 -7.58
CA GLY A 147 6.07 -0.03 -7.81
C GLY A 147 5.19 -1.05 -8.54
N PHE A 148 4.04 -1.36 -7.96
CA PHE A 148 2.93 -1.98 -8.64
C PHE A 148 1.96 -0.86 -9.01
N LEU A 149 1.86 -0.56 -10.30
CA LEU A 149 1.15 0.62 -10.82
C LEU A 149 -0.14 0.17 -11.46
N ALA A 150 -1.25 0.29 -10.73
CA ALA A 150 -2.55 -0.17 -11.13
C ALA A 150 -3.36 0.95 -11.79
N LEU A 151 -3.76 0.75 -13.05
CA LEU A 151 -4.80 1.56 -13.67
C LEU A 151 -6.14 1.15 -13.07
N GLU A 152 -6.77 2.05 -12.36
CA GLU A 152 -8.07 1.85 -11.76
C GLU A 152 -9.18 2.07 -12.79
N CYS A 153 -9.98 1.06 -13.00
CA CYS A 153 -11.08 1.07 -13.94
C CYS A 153 -12.42 1.16 -13.19
N LEU A 154 -13.27 2.07 -13.64
CA LEU A 154 -14.63 2.24 -13.14
C LEU A 154 -15.59 2.56 -14.29
N GLY A 155 -16.83 2.15 -14.17
CA GLY A 155 -17.89 2.39 -15.15
C GLY A 155 -19.07 1.46 -14.91
N LEU A 156 -20.24 2.04 -14.65
CA LEU A 156 -21.51 1.34 -14.44
C LEU A 156 -22.23 1.08 -15.75
N ASP A 157 -21.95 1.88 -16.78
CA ASP A 157 -22.53 1.74 -18.12
C ASP A 157 -21.84 0.61 -18.88
N ALA A 158 -22.52 -0.52 -19.06
CA ALA A 158 -22.00 -1.68 -19.75
C ALA A 158 -21.62 -1.38 -21.22
N SER A 159 -22.25 -0.41 -21.86
CA SER A 159 -21.93 -0.01 -23.24
C SER A 159 -20.52 0.58 -23.39
N ARG A 160 -19.92 1.05 -22.31
CA ARG A 160 -18.55 1.59 -22.26
C ARG A 160 -17.49 0.55 -21.89
N CYS A 161 -17.89 -0.66 -21.54
CA CYS A 161 -17.00 -1.71 -21.05
C CYS A 161 -15.85 -1.97 -22.01
N ASP A 162 -16.13 -2.20 -23.30
CA ASP A 162 -15.09 -2.50 -24.30
C ASP A 162 -14.06 -1.38 -24.44
N ALA A 163 -14.47 -0.12 -24.37
CA ALA A 163 -13.56 1.03 -24.43
C ALA A 163 -12.66 1.12 -23.18
N ILE A 164 -13.22 0.83 -21.99
CA ILE A 164 -12.46 0.81 -20.74
C ILE A 164 -11.44 -0.35 -20.76
N LEU A 165 -11.85 -1.54 -21.17
CA LEU A 165 -10.96 -2.69 -21.30
C LEU A 165 -9.87 -2.49 -22.36
N ALA A 166 -10.20 -1.83 -23.47
CA ALA A 166 -9.19 -1.49 -24.50
C ALA A 166 -8.12 -0.56 -23.93
N ARG A 167 -8.51 0.51 -23.19
CA ARG A 167 -7.58 1.40 -22.49
C ARG A 167 -6.73 0.63 -21.48
N ALA A 168 -7.34 -0.28 -20.71
CA ALA A 168 -6.64 -1.11 -19.75
C ALA A 168 -5.58 -1.99 -20.43
N ARG A 169 -5.90 -2.62 -21.59
CA ARG A 169 -4.93 -3.40 -22.38
C ARG A 169 -3.77 -2.56 -22.87
N ASP A 170 -4.04 -1.39 -23.42
CA ASP A 170 -2.98 -0.48 -23.88
C ASP A 170 -2.04 -0.12 -22.72
N TYR A 171 -2.61 0.17 -21.54
CA TYR A 171 -1.84 0.49 -20.34
C TYR A 171 -0.95 -0.68 -19.88
N VAL A 172 -1.49 -1.89 -19.75
CA VAL A 172 -0.72 -3.05 -19.25
C VAL A 172 0.28 -3.60 -20.29
N SER A 173 0.05 -3.36 -21.58
CA SER A 173 0.96 -3.74 -22.66
C SER A 173 2.14 -2.78 -22.83
N THR A 174 2.04 -1.57 -22.31
CA THR A 174 3.13 -0.58 -22.39
C THR A 174 4.32 -1.06 -21.56
N PRO A 175 5.54 -1.11 -22.12
CA PRO A 175 6.73 -1.50 -21.38
C PRO A 175 6.92 -0.65 -20.13
N SER A 176 7.29 -1.29 -19.04
CA SER A 176 7.61 -0.64 -17.79
C SER A 176 9.05 -0.95 -17.35
N HIS A 177 9.57 -0.12 -16.45
CA HIS A 177 10.89 -0.35 -15.87
C HIS A 177 10.94 -1.67 -15.07
N PRO A 178 12.10 -2.35 -14.93
CA PRO A 178 12.22 -3.61 -14.18
C PRO A 178 11.72 -3.57 -12.72
N ARG A 179 11.70 -2.39 -12.09
CA ARG A 179 11.15 -2.19 -10.73
C ARG A 179 9.68 -1.79 -10.70
N HIS A 180 9.07 -1.49 -11.86
CA HIS A 180 7.67 -1.09 -11.97
C HIS A 180 6.85 -2.12 -12.72
N PHE A 181 5.67 -2.42 -12.21
CA PHE A 181 4.74 -3.40 -12.73
C PHE A 181 3.42 -2.74 -13.07
N ARG A 182 3.00 -2.77 -14.34
CA ARG A 182 1.69 -2.25 -14.75
C ARG A 182 0.63 -3.33 -14.67
N MET A 183 -0.51 -2.97 -14.09
CA MET A 183 -1.70 -3.80 -13.98
C MET A 183 -2.96 -2.94 -14.13
N ALA A 184 -4.12 -3.55 -14.35
CA ALA A 184 -5.41 -2.86 -14.35
C ALA A 184 -6.38 -3.58 -13.42
N VAL A 185 -7.14 -2.82 -12.64
CA VAL A 185 -7.97 -3.32 -11.55
C VAL A 185 -9.31 -2.60 -11.50
N PRO A 186 -10.39 -3.22 -11.00
CA PRO A 186 -11.62 -2.52 -10.73
C PRO A 186 -11.49 -1.63 -9.49
N HIS A 187 -12.20 -0.48 -9.49
CA HIS A 187 -12.26 0.41 -8.33
C HIS A 187 -12.98 -0.24 -7.15
N ALA A 188 -14.27 -0.53 -7.30
CA ALA A 188 -15.13 -1.14 -6.28
C ALA A 188 -16.32 -1.85 -6.92
N LEU A 189 -17.00 -2.70 -6.15
CA LEU A 189 -18.18 -3.42 -6.65
C LEU A 189 -19.34 -2.51 -7.05
N TYR A 190 -19.48 -1.37 -6.38
CA TYR A 190 -20.57 -0.41 -6.62
C TYR A 190 -20.28 0.60 -7.75
N SER A 191 -19.09 0.59 -8.31
CA SER A 191 -18.68 1.54 -9.36
C SER A 191 -18.31 0.87 -10.69
N CYS A 192 -18.39 -0.46 -10.78
CA CYS A 192 -18.11 -1.24 -11.96
C CYS A 192 -19.33 -2.06 -12.39
N SER A 193 -19.65 -2.09 -13.69
CA SER A 193 -20.64 -3.03 -14.22
C SER A 193 -20.15 -4.47 -14.11
N GLY A 194 -21.05 -5.45 -14.09
CA GLY A 194 -20.70 -6.87 -14.06
C GLY A 194 -19.84 -7.31 -15.26
N ASP A 195 -20.07 -6.70 -16.44
CA ASP A 195 -19.23 -6.95 -17.61
C ASP A 195 -17.81 -6.43 -17.46
N LEU A 196 -17.66 -5.25 -16.85
CA LEU A 196 -16.34 -4.68 -16.54
C LEU A 196 -15.62 -5.54 -15.50
N LEU A 197 -16.31 -5.99 -14.43
CA LEU A 197 -15.74 -6.88 -13.43
C LEU A 197 -15.25 -8.20 -14.05
N ARG A 198 -16.08 -8.85 -14.88
CA ARG A 198 -15.69 -10.09 -15.59
C ARG A 198 -14.51 -9.87 -16.54
N GLY A 199 -14.51 -8.76 -17.28
CA GLY A 199 -13.43 -8.43 -18.21
C GLY A 199 -12.10 -8.25 -17.47
N LEU A 200 -12.07 -7.47 -16.39
CA LEU A 200 -10.86 -7.21 -15.57
C LEU A 200 -10.39 -8.44 -14.79
N GLY A 201 -11.24 -9.46 -14.59
CA GLY A 201 -10.87 -10.75 -14.01
C GLY A 201 -9.92 -11.58 -14.89
N SER A 202 -9.64 -11.17 -16.14
CA SER A 202 -8.68 -11.84 -17.02
C SER A 202 -7.24 -11.67 -16.53
N GLU A 203 -6.43 -12.74 -16.60
CA GLU A 203 -5.02 -12.76 -16.19
C GLU A 203 -4.17 -11.71 -16.92
N GLU A 204 -4.56 -11.31 -18.12
CA GLU A 204 -3.86 -10.27 -18.90
C GLU A 204 -3.75 -8.94 -18.14
N PHE A 205 -4.73 -8.61 -17.28
CA PHE A 205 -4.78 -7.34 -16.55
C PHE A 205 -4.03 -7.36 -15.22
N HIS A 206 -3.99 -8.48 -14.51
CA HIS A 206 -3.52 -8.53 -13.12
C HIS A 206 -2.30 -9.43 -12.88
N ARG A 207 -1.97 -10.34 -13.82
CA ARG A 207 -0.82 -11.25 -13.73
C ARG A 207 -0.70 -11.97 -12.37
N GLY A 208 -1.83 -12.35 -11.79
CA GLY A 208 -1.91 -13.06 -10.52
C GLY A 208 -1.94 -12.18 -9.26
N LEU A 209 -1.98 -10.85 -9.38
CA LEU A 209 -2.17 -9.89 -8.28
C LEU A 209 -3.32 -8.96 -8.62
N ALA A 210 -4.31 -8.84 -7.72
CA ALA A 210 -5.45 -7.93 -7.90
C ALA A 210 -5.76 -7.17 -6.62
N THR A 211 -6.31 -5.99 -6.75
CA THR A 211 -6.78 -5.15 -5.65
C THR A 211 -8.09 -4.47 -6.01
N MET A 212 -8.87 -4.10 -5.02
CA MET A 212 -10.06 -3.25 -5.15
C MET A 212 -10.49 -2.73 -3.78
N HIS A 213 -11.17 -1.58 -3.73
CA HIS A 213 -11.87 -1.11 -2.54
C HIS A 213 -13.03 -2.06 -2.24
N PHE A 214 -13.13 -2.51 -1.01
CA PHE A 214 -14.12 -3.54 -0.64
C PHE A 214 -14.62 -3.34 0.78
N MET A 215 -15.92 -3.14 0.94
CA MET A 215 -16.59 -2.94 2.24
C MET A 215 -15.92 -1.85 3.07
N GLU A 216 -15.66 -0.70 2.43
CA GLU A 216 -14.96 0.42 3.03
C GLU A 216 -15.80 1.12 4.10
N SER A 217 -17.09 1.26 3.86
CA SER A 217 -18.01 2.01 4.73
C SER A 217 -19.32 1.30 4.96
N GLU A 218 -20.02 1.70 6.02
CA GLU A 218 -21.40 1.26 6.28
C GLU A 218 -22.34 1.70 5.13
N GLU A 219 -22.04 2.81 4.44
CA GLU A 219 -22.83 3.23 3.27
C GLU A 219 -22.73 2.24 2.11
N GLU A 220 -21.63 1.48 1.99
CA GLU A 220 -21.52 0.38 1.02
C GLU A 220 -22.40 -0.82 1.41
N VAL A 221 -22.47 -1.14 2.71
CA VAL A 221 -23.41 -2.14 3.23
C VAL A 221 -24.85 -1.75 2.91
N ASP A 222 -25.21 -0.50 3.23
CA ASP A 222 -26.56 0.05 3.00
C ASP A 222 -26.92 0.00 1.51
N LEU A 223 -25.98 0.33 0.61
CA LEU A 223 -26.19 0.23 -0.83
C LEU A 223 -26.59 -1.18 -1.25
N PHE A 224 -25.84 -2.23 -0.81
CA PHE A 224 -26.17 -3.61 -1.16
C PHE A 224 -27.47 -4.10 -0.53
N LEU A 225 -27.86 -3.53 0.62
CA LEU A 225 -29.19 -3.75 1.20
C LEU A 225 -30.32 -3.00 0.47
N GLY A 226 -29.99 -2.13 -0.45
CA GLY A 226 -30.92 -1.45 -1.34
C GLY A 226 -31.42 -0.10 -0.84
N TYR A 227 -30.66 0.60 0.01
CA TYR A 227 -31.00 1.95 0.50
C TYR A 227 -29.75 2.81 0.74
N GLY A 228 -29.90 4.02 1.24
CA GLY A 228 -28.84 4.90 1.68
C GLY A 228 -28.30 5.85 0.61
N LYS A 229 -27.45 6.78 1.06
CA LYS A 229 -26.93 7.88 0.24
C LYS A 229 -26.01 7.41 -0.88
N LEU A 230 -25.22 6.38 -0.66
CA LEU A 230 -24.34 5.83 -1.69
C LEU A 230 -25.17 5.20 -2.82
N ARG A 231 -26.30 4.54 -2.49
CA ARG A 231 -27.24 4.05 -3.49
C ARG A 231 -27.83 5.19 -4.31
N GLU A 232 -28.32 6.24 -3.65
CA GLU A 232 -28.88 7.42 -4.36
C GLU A 232 -27.85 8.03 -5.31
N MET A 233 -26.57 8.07 -4.91
CA MET A 233 -25.48 8.55 -5.77
C MET A 233 -25.25 7.63 -6.97
N VAL A 234 -25.23 6.32 -6.79
CA VAL A 234 -25.07 5.33 -7.87
C VAL A 234 -26.23 5.38 -8.85
N ASP A 235 -27.48 5.41 -8.35
CA ASP A 235 -28.69 5.56 -9.16
C ASP A 235 -28.65 6.87 -9.97
N GLY A 236 -28.11 7.94 -9.39
CA GLY A 236 -27.95 9.25 -10.06
C GLY A 236 -26.87 9.27 -11.15
N ILE A 237 -25.85 8.44 -11.04
CA ILE A 237 -24.79 8.31 -12.06
C ILE A 237 -25.27 7.46 -13.24
N HIS A 238 -25.89 6.33 -12.97
CA HIS A 238 -26.40 5.42 -14.00
C HIS A 238 -27.62 4.63 -13.50
N PRO A 239 -28.84 5.10 -13.76
CA PRO A 239 -30.07 4.48 -13.24
C PRO A 239 -30.29 3.03 -13.70
N GLU A 240 -29.73 2.65 -14.84
CA GLU A 240 -29.86 1.30 -15.43
C GLU A 240 -28.67 0.39 -15.10
N HIS A 241 -27.98 0.64 -13.98
CA HIS A 241 -26.88 -0.22 -13.53
C HIS A 241 -27.35 -1.64 -13.18
N ASP A 242 -26.43 -2.60 -13.23
CA ASP A 242 -26.70 -4.03 -13.01
C ASP A 242 -26.43 -4.50 -11.56
N ILE A 243 -26.37 -3.58 -10.59
CA ILE A 243 -26.19 -3.92 -9.19
C ILE A 243 -27.49 -4.49 -8.64
N LEU A 244 -27.43 -5.71 -8.15
CA LEU A 244 -28.58 -6.37 -7.50
C LEU A 244 -28.58 -6.05 -6.02
N PHE A 245 -29.68 -5.50 -5.54
CA PHE A 245 -29.86 -5.18 -4.12
C PHE A 245 -30.44 -6.38 -3.36
N GLY A 246 -30.07 -6.52 -2.08
CA GLY A 246 -30.48 -7.64 -1.23
C GLY A 246 -29.61 -8.89 -1.39
N GLU A 247 -28.61 -8.89 -2.27
CA GLU A 247 -27.65 -9.97 -2.41
C GLU A 247 -26.35 -9.68 -1.65
N ASP A 248 -25.65 -10.75 -1.22
CA ASP A 248 -24.32 -10.60 -0.61
C ASP A 248 -23.33 -10.06 -1.65
N PRO A 249 -22.56 -9.00 -1.34
CA PRO A 249 -21.48 -8.47 -2.21
C PRO A 249 -20.52 -9.52 -2.75
N LEU A 250 -20.35 -10.67 -2.05
CA LEU A 250 -19.54 -11.79 -2.53
C LEU A 250 -20.05 -12.40 -3.84
N ALA A 251 -21.37 -12.36 -4.09
CA ALA A 251 -21.93 -12.83 -5.35
C ALA A 251 -21.42 -11.96 -6.52
N ARG A 252 -21.40 -10.64 -6.32
CA ARG A 252 -20.86 -9.69 -7.32
C ARG A 252 -19.33 -9.79 -7.43
N LEU A 253 -18.62 -9.96 -6.31
CA LEU A 253 -17.18 -10.18 -6.31
C LEU A 253 -16.79 -11.45 -7.08
N SER A 254 -17.64 -12.48 -7.07
CA SER A 254 -17.40 -13.69 -7.85
C SER A 254 -17.42 -13.46 -9.37
N MET A 255 -18.04 -12.38 -9.87
CA MET A 255 -17.99 -11.99 -11.28
C MET A 255 -16.59 -11.54 -11.69
N TYR A 256 -15.89 -10.87 -10.78
CA TYR A 256 -14.48 -10.51 -10.97
C TYR A 256 -13.58 -11.75 -10.93
N GLY A 257 -13.91 -12.73 -10.08
CA GLY A 257 -13.12 -13.96 -9.94
C GLY A 257 -11.67 -13.64 -9.52
N PRO A 258 -11.45 -12.96 -8.37
CA PRO A 258 -10.13 -12.45 -8.03
C PRO A 258 -9.08 -13.57 -8.02
N PRO A 259 -7.86 -13.30 -8.50
CA PRO A 259 -6.77 -14.26 -8.51
C PRO A 259 -6.32 -14.64 -7.11
N GLY A 260 -5.44 -15.63 -7.00
CA GLY A 260 -4.96 -16.16 -5.72
C GLY A 260 -4.26 -15.15 -4.81
N ARG A 261 -3.74 -14.03 -5.34
CA ARG A 261 -3.30 -12.87 -4.56
C ARG A 261 -4.28 -11.72 -4.80
N PHE A 262 -5.25 -11.64 -3.91
CA PHE A 262 -6.26 -10.60 -3.93
C PHE A 262 -6.10 -9.71 -2.70
N LEU A 263 -6.02 -8.41 -2.92
CA LEU A 263 -5.87 -7.38 -1.91
C LEU A 263 -7.15 -6.53 -1.84
N PRO A 264 -8.20 -6.99 -1.10
CA PRO A 264 -9.30 -6.12 -0.75
C PRO A 264 -8.77 -5.02 0.17
N VAL A 265 -9.16 -3.77 -0.12
CA VAL A 265 -8.72 -2.59 0.64
C VAL A 265 -9.83 -2.13 1.56
N HIS A 266 -9.45 -1.66 2.75
CA HIS A 266 -10.30 -1.17 3.85
C HIS A 266 -10.97 -2.29 4.65
N GLY A 267 -12.09 -2.84 4.19
CA GLY A 267 -12.77 -3.94 4.89
C GLY A 267 -13.30 -3.59 6.27
N TYR A 268 -13.65 -2.32 6.52
CA TYR A 268 -14.10 -1.85 7.84
C TYR A 268 -15.53 -2.30 8.16
N ALA A 269 -16.35 -2.52 7.14
CA ALA A 269 -17.74 -2.95 7.25
C ALA A 269 -17.94 -4.43 6.86
N LEU A 270 -16.91 -5.27 7.01
CA LEU A 270 -16.98 -6.70 6.68
C LEU A 270 -17.92 -7.47 7.62
N SER A 271 -18.80 -8.25 7.03
CA SER A 271 -19.53 -9.30 7.77
C SER A 271 -18.63 -10.51 8.05
N THR A 272 -19.01 -11.34 9.05
CA THR A 272 -18.35 -12.62 9.34
C THR A 272 -18.26 -13.52 8.10
N THR A 273 -19.31 -13.58 7.28
CA THR A 273 -19.33 -14.40 6.05
C THR A 273 -18.27 -13.93 5.05
N GLN A 274 -18.14 -12.62 4.87
CA GLN A 274 -17.14 -12.02 3.98
C GLN A 274 -15.72 -12.26 4.51
N ALA A 275 -15.45 -12.05 5.80
CA ALA A 275 -14.18 -12.38 6.42
C ALA A 275 -13.79 -13.85 6.24
N GLN A 276 -14.74 -14.79 6.42
CA GLN A 276 -14.53 -16.20 6.15
C GLN A 276 -14.21 -16.50 4.68
N ALA A 277 -14.86 -15.82 3.75
CA ALA A 277 -14.56 -15.97 2.33
C ALA A 277 -13.15 -15.48 1.98
N LEU A 278 -12.78 -14.30 2.47
CA LEU A 278 -11.42 -13.74 2.30
C LEU A 278 -10.35 -14.69 2.85
N GLY A 279 -10.55 -15.24 4.05
CA GLY A 279 -9.63 -16.21 4.65
C GLY A 279 -9.49 -17.50 3.83
N ARG A 280 -10.60 -18.04 3.29
CA ARG A 280 -10.57 -19.23 2.42
C ARG A 280 -9.85 -18.96 1.08
N TRP A 281 -9.95 -17.75 0.55
CA TRP A 281 -9.28 -17.36 -0.70
C TRP A 281 -7.80 -17.01 -0.47
N GLY A 282 -7.35 -16.88 0.79
CA GLY A 282 -6.00 -16.42 1.10
C GLY A 282 -5.78 -14.94 0.70
N ALA A 283 -6.86 -14.16 0.71
CA ALA A 283 -6.81 -12.73 0.40
C ALA A 283 -6.05 -11.97 1.50
N PHE A 284 -5.31 -10.95 1.11
CA PHE A 284 -4.56 -10.06 2.01
C PHE A 284 -5.35 -8.77 2.21
N LEU A 285 -5.92 -8.56 3.39
CA LEU A 285 -6.65 -7.32 3.67
C LEU A 285 -5.68 -6.16 3.89
N VAL A 286 -5.85 -5.09 3.11
CA VAL A 286 -5.08 -3.85 3.26
C VAL A 286 -5.84 -2.91 4.17
N LEU A 287 -5.28 -2.57 5.33
CA LEU A 287 -5.82 -1.56 6.22
C LEU A 287 -5.17 -0.21 5.96
N CYS A 288 -5.99 0.85 5.94
CA CYS A 288 -5.56 2.25 5.81
C CYS A 288 -6.07 3.05 7.02
N PRO A 289 -5.45 2.89 8.20
CA PRO A 289 -5.98 3.38 9.47
C PRO A 289 -6.24 4.89 9.52
N GLU A 290 -5.38 5.72 8.91
CA GLU A 290 -5.57 7.17 8.92
C GLU A 290 -6.75 7.61 8.05
N SER A 291 -6.90 7.02 6.85
CA SER A 291 -8.06 7.27 5.99
C SER A 291 -9.36 6.88 6.69
N ARG A 292 -9.37 5.74 7.40
CA ARG A 292 -10.49 5.33 8.25
C ARG A 292 -10.86 6.41 9.27
N ASP A 293 -9.88 6.93 10.01
CA ASP A 293 -10.10 7.98 11.01
C ASP A 293 -10.64 9.24 10.37
N TYR A 294 -10.02 9.67 9.26
CA TYR A 294 -10.42 10.85 8.53
C TYR A 294 -11.88 10.78 8.05
N LEU A 295 -12.28 9.62 7.52
CA LEU A 295 -13.64 9.38 7.02
C LEU A 295 -14.63 8.93 8.11
N ASN A 296 -14.15 8.74 9.35
CA ASN A 296 -14.93 8.27 10.50
C ASN A 296 -15.61 6.92 10.24
N HIS A 297 -14.88 5.99 9.64
CA HIS A 297 -15.33 4.61 9.46
C HIS A 297 -15.18 3.78 10.73
N SER A 298 -15.86 2.64 10.75
CA SER A 298 -15.79 1.67 11.85
C SER A 298 -14.39 1.12 12.06
N ILE A 299 -14.08 0.71 13.29
CA ILE A 299 -12.83 0.02 13.62
C ILE A 299 -12.84 -1.37 12.96
N PRO A 300 -11.74 -1.80 12.30
CA PRO A 300 -11.70 -3.09 11.64
C PRO A 300 -11.88 -4.25 12.63
N PRO A 301 -12.62 -5.32 12.28
CA PRO A 301 -12.89 -6.44 13.17
C PRO A 301 -11.67 -7.39 13.28
N LEU A 302 -10.55 -6.93 13.87
CA LEU A 302 -9.26 -7.67 13.89
C LEU A 302 -9.38 -9.06 14.50
N SER A 303 -10.16 -9.23 15.57
CA SER A 303 -10.38 -10.54 16.20
C SER A 303 -11.07 -11.53 15.25
N GLU A 304 -12.05 -11.07 14.48
CA GLU A 304 -12.74 -11.86 13.48
C GLU A 304 -11.82 -12.20 12.29
N LEU A 305 -11.05 -11.22 11.81
CA LEU A 305 -10.07 -11.41 10.74
C LEU A 305 -9.02 -12.46 11.15
N ALA A 306 -8.50 -12.38 12.38
CA ALA A 306 -7.56 -13.36 12.94
C ALA A 306 -8.19 -14.76 13.02
N ARG A 307 -9.45 -14.88 13.52
CA ARG A 307 -10.20 -16.15 13.58
C ARG A 307 -10.40 -16.75 12.18
N CYS A 308 -10.63 -15.92 11.19
CA CYS A 308 -10.78 -16.32 9.78
C CYS A 308 -9.45 -16.50 9.06
N LYS A 309 -8.31 -16.26 9.73
CA LYS A 309 -6.95 -16.34 9.17
C LYS A 309 -6.75 -15.45 7.94
N VAL A 310 -7.34 -14.27 7.93
CA VAL A 310 -7.12 -13.26 6.90
C VAL A 310 -5.78 -12.58 7.17
N PRO A 311 -4.77 -12.72 6.29
CA PRO A 311 -3.54 -11.97 6.41
C PRO A 311 -3.80 -10.48 6.24
N ILE A 312 -3.07 -9.66 7.01
CA ILE A 312 -3.20 -8.19 7.01
C ILE A 312 -1.90 -7.57 6.49
N CYS A 313 -2.04 -6.47 5.75
CA CYS A 313 -0.97 -5.55 5.41
C CYS A 313 -1.48 -4.10 5.49
N LEU A 314 -0.57 -3.12 5.36
CA LEU A 314 -0.90 -1.71 5.55
C LEU A 314 -0.79 -0.93 4.24
N GLY A 315 -1.66 0.05 4.08
CA GLY A 315 -1.63 1.07 3.05
C GLY A 315 -1.89 2.45 3.66
N THR A 316 -1.58 3.50 2.94
CA THR A 316 -1.80 4.89 3.40
C THR A 316 -3.05 5.52 2.81
N ASP A 317 -3.58 4.93 1.74
CA ASP A 317 -4.58 5.58 0.90
C ASP A 317 -4.06 6.90 0.31
N SER A 318 -4.90 7.86 -0.01
CA SER A 318 -4.55 9.13 -0.63
C SER A 318 -4.34 10.25 0.38
N LEU A 319 -3.60 11.28 -0.02
CA LEU A 319 -3.54 12.54 0.74
C LEU A 319 -4.85 13.34 0.73
N ALA A 320 -5.89 12.87 0.03
CA ALA A 320 -7.24 13.42 0.14
C ALA A 320 -7.99 12.92 1.39
N SER A 321 -7.51 11.82 2.01
CA SER A 321 -8.05 11.20 3.21
C SER A 321 -7.01 10.89 4.29
N SER A 322 -5.74 11.25 4.06
CA SER A 322 -4.62 11.08 4.99
C SER A 322 -3.75 12.33 4.99
N SER A 323 -3.08 12.62 6.10
CA SER A 323 -2.17 13.76 6.21
C SER A 323 -0.77 13.44 5.68
N SER A 324 -0.41 12.14 5.61
CA SER A 324 0.92 11.65 5.23
C SER A 324 0.84 10.31 4.51
N LEU A 325 1.85 10.01 3.67
CA LEU A 325 2.08 8.71 3.06
C LEU A 325 3.04 7.84 3.89
N SER A 326 3.15 8.11 5.19
CA SER A 326 3.97 7.37 6.14
C SER A 326 3.28 6.08 6.60
N VAL A 327 3.91 4.93 6.38
CA VAL A 327 3.44 3.65 6.94
C VAL A 327 3.64 3.61 8.47
N TRP A 328 4.61 4.36 9.01
CA TRP A 328 4.79 4.52 10.46
C TRP A 328 3.54 5.09 11.12
N ARG A 329 2.97 6.12 10.52
CA ARG A 329 1.73 6.74 11.01
C ARG A 329 0.56 5.75 11.02
N GLN A 330 0.46 4.88 10.03
CA GLN A 330 -0.55 3.82 10.01
C GLN A 330 -0.37 2.85 11.18
N MET A 331 0.88 2.49 11.49
CA MET A 331 1.21 1.65 12.65
C MET A 331 0.85 2.33 13.97
N ALA A 332 1.18 3.61 14.12
CA ALA A 332 0.88 4.38 15.34
C ALA A 332 -0.62 4.44 15.63
N ILE A 333 -1.44 4.62 14.59
CA ILE A 333 -2.90 4.61 14.73
C ILE A 333 -3.40 3.23 15.18
N LEU A 334 -2.87 2.14 14.62
CA LEU A 334 -3.23 0.78 15.05
C LEU A 334 -2.82 0.50 16.50
N ALA A 335 -1.60 0.89 16.89
CA ALA A 335 -1.13 0.74 18.27
C ALA A 335 -1.99 1.53 19.27
N ARG A 336 -2.45 2.73 18.89
CA ARG A 336 -3.39 3.54 19.67
C ARG A 336 -4.75 2.86 19.84
N ASP A 337 -5.31 2.32 18.75
CA ASP A 337 -6.67 1.77 18.72
C ASP A 337 -6.77 0.37 19.32
N PHE A 338 -5.67 -0.37 19.32
CA PHE A 338 -5.58 -1.76 19.75
C PHE A 338 -4.40 -1.96 20.69
N ALA A 339 -4.50 -1.40 21.91
CA ALA A 339 -3.42 -1.42 22.90
C ALA A 339 -2.91 -2.83 23.29
N ASP A 340 -3.73 -3.86 23.10
CA ASP A 340 -3.38 -5.27 23.36
C ASP A 340 -2.74 -5.97 22.15
N LEU A 341 -2.61 -5.28 21.02
CA LEU A 341 -1.99 -5.85 19.82
C LEU A 341 -0.47 -5.82 19.97
N ASP A 342 0.15 -6.97 19.72
CA ASP A 342 1.61 -7.10 19.77
C ASP A 342 2.28 -6.13 18.76
N PRO A 343 3.17 -5.22 19.20
CA PRO A 343 3.88 -4.30 18.32
C PRO A 343 4.67 -5.00 17.22
N GLY A 344 5.29 -6.15 17.51
CA GLY A 344 6.00 -6.96 16.51
C GLY A 344 5.07 -7.48 15.41
N GLN A 345 3.80 -7.74 15.74
CA GLN A 345 2.79 -8.11 14.74
C GLN A 345 2.44 -6.93 13.83
N ILE A 346 2.32 -5.72 14.37
CA ILE A 346 2.06 -4.49 13.58
C ILE A 346 3.23 -4.25 12.61
N LEU A 347 4.48 -4.34 13.09
CA LEU A 347 5.69 -4.25 12.27
C LEU A 347 5.70 -5.32 11.16
N THR A 348 5.23 -6.53 11.48
CA THR A 348 5.11 -7.62 10.48
C THR A 348 4.11 -7.26 9.38
N TRP A 349 2.99 -6.64 9.70
CA TRP A 349 2.02 -6.17 8.69
C TRP A 349 2.59 -5.09 7.77
N ALA A 350 3.39 -4.20 8.31
CA ALA A 350 4.05 -3.10 7.58
C ALA A 350 5.24 -3.55 6.71
N THR A 351 5.77 -4.75 6.93
CA THR A 351 6.96 -5.28 6.25
C THR A 351 6.65 -6.56 5.48
N LEU A 352 6.69 -7.72 6.17
CA LEU A 352 6.47 -9.04 5.59
C LEU A 352 5.06 -9.20 5.03
N GLY A 353 4.03 -8.69 5.73
CA GLY A 353 2.63 -8.77 5.29
C GLY A 353 2.45 -8.12 3.93
N GLY A 354 2.92 -6.88 3.78
CA GLY A 354 2.89 -6.17 2.50
C GLY A 354 3.73 -6.85 1.42
N ALA A 355 4.94 -7.33 1.76
CA ALA A 355 5.78 -8.05 0.81
C ALA A 355 5.10 -9.33 0.28
N GLN A 356 4.48 -10.13 1.16
CA GLN A 356 3.74 -11.32 0.77
C GLN A 356 2.51 -10.98 -0.07
N ALA A 357 1.78 -9.93 0.30
CA ALA A 357 0.64 -9.43 -0.46
C ALA A 357 1.02 -9.06 -1.89
N LEU A 358 2.14 -8.37 -2.08
CA LEU A 358 2.67 -8.00 -3.39
C LEU A 358 3.44 -9.13 -4.10
N GLY A 359 3.65 -10.27 -3.43
CA GLY A 359 4.39 -11.42 -4.01
C GLY A 359 5.89 -11.20 -4.13
N LEU A 360 6.45 -10.37 -3.26
CA LEU A 360 7.88 -10.08 -3.21
C LEU A 360 8.60 -11.01 -2.23
N GLU A 361 9.78 -11.47 -2.61
CA GLU A 361 10.70 -12.19 -1.72
C GLU A 361 11.49 -11.18 -0.86
N SER A 362 10.78 -10.29 -0.14
CA SER A 362 11.33 -9.27 0.75
C SER A 362 10.63 -9.27 2.12
N GLY A 363 10.74 -8.21 2.91
CA GLY A 363 10.09 -8.09 4.22
C GLY A 363 10.74 -8.88 5.34
N ARG A 364 11.93 -9.46 5.11
CA ARG A 364 12.79 -10.13 6.11
C ARG A 364 14.27 -9.97 5.76
N LEU A 365 15.10 -9.77 6.79
CA LEU A 365 16.55 -9.74 6.64
C LEU A 365 17.14 -11.16 6.74
N ARG A 366 17.03 -11.96 5.66
CA ARG A 366 17.55 -13.34 5.63
C ARG A 366 18.09 -13.72 4.26
N PRO A 367 19.00 -14.72 4.19
CA PRO A 367 19.55 -15.21 2.92
C PRO A 367 18.45 -15.63 1.94
N GLY A 368 18.63 -15.27 0.66
CA GLY A 368 17.69 -15.51 -0.44
C GLY A 368 16.67 -14.39 -0.66
N HIS A 369 16.42 -13.53 0.33
CA HIS A 369 15.52 -12.39 0.18
C HIS A 369 16.18 -11.24 -0.58
N LEU A 370 15.32 -10.40 -1.21
CA LEU A 370 15.74 -9.14 -1.79
C LEU A 370 16.38 -8.24 -0.74
N ALA A 371 17.42 -7.52 -1.12
CA ALA A 371 18.10 -6.56 -0.27
C ALA A 371 17.34 -5.22 -0.23
N ASP A 372 16.08 -5.29 0.23
CA ASP A 372 15.19 -4.16 0.47
C ASP A 372 15.14 -3.93 1.99
N TRP A 373 15.83 -2.91 2.47
CA TRP A 373 16.00 -2.67 3.90
C TRP A 373 16.14 -1.20 4.21
N ILE A 374 15.91 -0.85 5.48
CA ILE A 374 16.10 0.50 6.03
C ILE A 374 16.95 0.45 7.30
N ALA A 375 17.59 1.57 7.60
CA ALA A 375 18.21 1.84 8.89
C ALA A 375 17.51 3.04 9.52
N VAL A 376 16.99 2.85 10.74
CA VAL A 376 16.22 3.87 11.46
C VAL A 376 16.90 4.29 12.75
N ASP A 377 16.70 5.54 13.12
CA ASP A 377 17.22 6.08 14.38
C ASP A 377 16.36 5.61 15.56
N ALA A 378 16.98 4.90 16.47
CA ALA A 378 16.40 4.48 17.75
C ALA A 378 17.50 4.31 18.82
N ALA A 379 18.61 5.04 18.68
CA ALA A 379 19.85 4.83 19.42
C ALA A 379 19.67 4.74 20.95
N ASP A 380 18.78 5.55 21.51
CA ASP A 380 18.60 5.69 22.96
C ASP A 380 17.43 4.85 23.52
N ILE A 381 16.83 3.98 22.69
CA ILE A 381 15.72 3.11 23.07
C ILE A 381 16.24 1.75 23.55
N ALA A 382 15.71 1.22 24.65
CA ALA A 382 16.05 -0.11 25.15
C ALA A 382 15.54 -1.22 24.22
N ASP A 383 16.21 -2.39 24.19
CA ASP A 383 15.86 -3.45 23.25
C ASP A 383 14.46 -4.04 23.47
N ASP A 384 13.99 -4.08 24.70
CA ASP A 384 12.65 -4.54 25.10
C ASP A 384 11.55 -3.49 24.84
N GLU A 385 11.90 -2.21 24.67
CA GLU A 385 10.99 -1.13 24.32
C GLU A 385 10.97 -0.84 22.81
N LEU A 386 11.91 -1.41 22.04
CA LEU A 386 12.16 -1.03 20.65
C LEU A 386 10.94 -1.21 19.74
N GLU A 387 10.27 -2.36 19.81
CA GLU A 387 9.10 -2.61 18.95
C GLU A 387 7.95 -1.64 19.29
N GLY A 388 7.72 -1.36 20.57
CA GLY A 388 6.76 -0.36 21.03
C GLY A 388 7.06 1.03 20.49
N PHE A 389 8.32 1.46 20.58
CA PHE A 389 8.78 2.73 20.01
C PHE A 389 8.55 2.78 18.50
N LEU A 390 9.00 1.75 17.75
CA LEU A 390 8.89 1.72 16.29
C LEU A 390 7.45 1.79 15.79
N VAL A 391 6.46 1.29 16.52
CA VAL A 391 5.05 1.35 16.10
C VAL A 391 4.32 2.60 16.57
N SER A 392 4.81 3.29 17.62
CA SER A 392 4.12 4.44 18.21
C SER A 392 4.66 5.78 17.72
N GLU A 393 5.91 5.79 17.26
CA GLU A 393 6.60 6.98 16.79
C GLU A 393 6.85 6.89 15.27
N GLU A 394 7.22 7.98 14.67
CA GLU A 394 7.69 8.02 13.28
C GLU A 394 9.22 8.21 13.31
N PRO A 395 10.01 7.13 13.45
CA PRO A 395 11.45 7.27 13.61
C PRO A 395 12.11 7.80 12.34
N ASP A 396 13.17 8.59 12.50
CA ASP A 396 13.97 9.09 11.38
C ASP A 396 14.61 7.92 10.62
N VAL A 397 14.29 7.82 9.33
CA VAL A 397 14.93 6.90 8.42
C VAL A 397 16.24 7.50 7.97
N ARG A 398 17.36 6.85 8.30
CA ARG A 398 18.71 7.31 7.94
C ARG A 398 19.16 6.75 6.59
N VAL A 399 18.71 5.56 6.24
CA VAL A 399 19.08 4.89 5.00
C VAL A 399 17.89 4.09 4.49
N SER A 400 17.64 4.16 3.18
CA SER A 400 16.73 3.26 2.47
C SER A 400 17.44 2.63 1.29
N VAL A 401 17.33 1.31 1.16
CA VAL A 401 17.97 0.51 0.11
C VAL A 401 16.94 -0.40 -0.55
N VAL A 402 16.95 -0.45 -1.87
CA VAL A 402 16.09 -1.31 -2.69
C VAL A 402 16.94 -2.10 -3.67
N GLY A 403 16.90 -3.43 -3.58
CA GLY A 403 17.72 -4.31 -4.42
C GLY A 403 19.21 -4.07 -4.27
N GLY A 404 19.67 -3.73 -3.06
CA GLY A 404 21.07 -3.44 -2.78
C GLY A 404 21.56 -2.06 -3.21
N GLU A 405 20.69 -1.22 -3.80
CA GLU A 405 21.01 0.16 -4.22
C GLU A 405 20.37 1.18 -3.27
N PHE A 406 21.13 2.21 -2.92
CA PHE A 406 20.64 3.32 -2.10
C PHE A 406 19.58 4.10 -2.88
N VAL A 407 18.40 4.26 -2.27
CA VAL A 407 17.33 5.16 -2.75
C VAL A 407 17.23 6.41 -1.88
N PHE A 408 17.73 6.33 -0.64
CA PHE A 408 17.90 7.45 0.26
C PHE A 408 19.10 7.20 1.18
N ASP A 409 19.94 8.22 1.39
CA ASP A 409 21.10 8.18 2.30
C ASP A 409 21.20 9.50 3.06
N GLY A 410 20.51 9.61 4.19
CA GLY A 410 20.52 10.75 5.09
C GLY A 410 21.66 10.76 6.10
N ARG A 411 22.62 9.84 6.02
CA ARG A 411 23.79 9.82 6.94
C ARG A 411 24.67 11.07 6.81
N TRP A 412 24.59 11.75 5.67
CA TRP A 412 25.42 12.91 5.30
C TRP A 412 24.68 14.24 5.39
N GLU A 413 23.38 14.25 5.70
CA GLU A 413 22.57 15.48 5.78
C GLU A 413 22.83 16.32 7.05
N GLY A 414 23.82 16.02 7.86
CA GLY A 414 24.18 16.73 9.10
C GLY A 414 25.61 17.31 9.15
N GLU A 415 26.41 17.22 8.09
CA GLU A 415 27.81 17.68 8.07
C GLU A 415 28.04 19.00 7.33
N GLU A 416 26.98 19.64 6.81
CA GLU A 416 27.06 20.99 6.22
C GLU A 416 26.41 22.03 7.14
N GLU A 417 27.06 22.38 8.29
CA GLU A 417 26.89 23.63 9.01
C GLU A 417 28.27 24.26 9.30
#